data_0ef151c170ab0195f725d8ec10ae2e01
#
_entry.id   0ef151c170ab0195f725d8ec10ae2e01
#
_cell.length_a   1.000
_cell.length_b   1.000
_cell.length_c   1.000
_cell.angle_alpha   90.00
_cell.angle_beta   90.00
_cell.angle_gamma   90.00
#
_symmetry.space_group_name_H-M   'P 1'
#
loop_
_entity.id
_entity.type
_entity.pdbx_description
1 polymer ?
#
loop_
_entity_poly.entity_id
_entity_poly.type
_entity_poly.pdbx_seq_one_letter_code
_entity_poly.pdbx_strand_id
1 'polypeptide(L)' 'MAITAADVNKLRTQTGAGMMDCKKALEETNGDFEAAVDFLRKKGAKDFVEFVR' A
#
# COMPACT_ATOMS: atom_id res chain seq x y z
N MET A 1 4.56 -10.29 -11.55
CA MET A 1 3.29 -10.57 -10.91
C MET A 1 2.26 -9.54 -11.25
N ALA A 2 1.07 -9.99 -11.49
CA ALA A 2 0.00 -9.07 -11.84
C ALA A 2 -0.60 -8.46 -10.57
N ILE A 3 -0.74 -7.15 -10.58
CA ILE A 3 -1.37 -6.44 -9.50
C ILE A 3 -2.72 -5.97 -10.01
N THR A 4 -3.77 -6.33 -9.31
CA THR A 4 -5.12 -6.00 -9.75
C THR A 4 -5.63 -4.78 -9.01
N ALA A 5 -6.70 -4.20 -9.57
CA ALA A 5 -7.34 -3.07 -8.91
C ALA A 5 -7.86 -3.46 -7.53
N ALA A 6 -8.27 -4.71 -7.39
CA ALA A 6 -8.75 -5.21 -6.10
C ALA A 6 -7.63 -5.17 -5.07
N ASP A 7 -6.42 -5.53 -5.47
CA ASP A 7 -5.29 -5.50 -4.57
C ASP A 7 -5.00 -4.07 -4.12
N VAL A 8 -5.05 -3.14 -5.06
CA VAL A 8 -4.81 -1.74 -4.75
C VAL A 8 -5.87 -1.22 -3.80
N ASN A 9 -7.13 -1.54 -4.07
CA ASN A 9 -8.22 -1.10 -3.21
C ASN A 9 -8.10 -1.67 -1.80
N LYS A 10 -7.72 -2.92 -1.71
CA LYS A 10 -7.57 -3.56 -0.42
C LYS A 10 -6.47 -2.91 0.40
N LEU A 11 -5.35 -2.64 -0.25
CA LEU A 11 -4.25 -1.97 0.43
C LEU A 11 -4.64 -0.55 0.85
N ARG A 12 -5.35 0.13 -0.02
CA ARG A 12 -5.81 1.47 0.28
C ARG A 12 -6.71 1.48 1.50
N THR A 13 -7.62 0.51 1.57
CA THR A 13 -8.52 0.41 2.71
C THR A 13 -7.75 0.17 4.01
N GLN A 14 -6.70 -0.62 3.93
CA GLN A 14 -5.94 -0.97 5.12
C GLN A 14 -4.99 0.13 5.58
N THR A 15 -4.49 0.91 4.64
CA THR A 15 -3.49 1.93 4.98
C THR A 15 -4.02 3.34 4.92
N GLY A 16 -5.05 3.56 4.12
CA GLY A 16 -5.54 4.92 3.91
C GLY A 16 -4.68 5.72 2.95
N ALA A 17 -3.65 5.11 2.39
CA ALA A 17 -2.79 5.80 1.45
C ALA A 17 -3.51 6.02 0.12
N GLY A 18 -3.01 6.96 -0.65
CA GLY A 18 -3.58 7.24 -1.96
C GLY A 18 -3.48 6.06 -2.89
N MET A 19 -4.36 6.02 -3.88
CA MET A 19 -4.43 4.90 -4.80
C MET A 19 -3.12 4.71 -5.55
N MET A 20 -2.52 5.82 -5.99
CA MET A 20 -1.26 5.74 -6.72
C MET A 20 -0.13 5.23 -5.84
N ASP A 21 -0.13 5.64 -4.58
CA ASP A 21 0.88 5.16 -3.65
C ASP A 21 0.74 3.68 -3.41
N CYS A 22 -0.50 3.21 -3.26
CA CYS A 22 -0.75 1.79 -3.06
C CYS A 22 -0.29 0.97 -4.27
N LYS A 23 -0.60 1.46 -5.46
CA LYS A 23 -0.19 0.78 -6.66
C LYS A 23 1.33 0.68 -6.73
N LYS A 24 1.99 1.78 -6.47
CA LYS A 24 3.45 1.80 -6.52
C LYS A 24 4.04 0.87 -5.48
N ALA A 25 3.49 0.87 -4.28
CA ALA A 25 3.98 0.02 -3.21
C ALA A 25 3.86 -1.45 -3.60
N LEU A 26 2.73 -1.82 -4.18
CA LEU A 26 2.54 -3.21 -4.60
C LEU A 26 3.48 -3.58 -5.74
N GLU A 27 3.72 -2.65 -6.65
CA GLU A 27 4.65 -2.90 -7.75
C GLU A 27 6.06 -3.09 -7.24
N GLU A 28 6.47 -2.28 -6.29
CA GLU A 28 7.81 -2.36 -5.75
C GLU A 28 8.02 -3.62 -4.92
N THR A 29 6.95 -4.16 -4.38
CA THR A 29 7.03 -5.33 -3.52
C THR A 29 6.48 -6.59 -4.19
N ASN A 30 6.23 -6.53 -5.49
CA ASN A 30 5.75 -7.68 -6.27
C ASN A 30 4.42 -8.21 -5.75
N GLY A 31 3.56 -7.32 -5.30
CA GLY A 31 2.24 -7.69 -4.85
C GLY A 31 2.18 -8.19 -3.41
N ASP A 32 3.25 -8.02 -2.67
CA ASP A 32 3.29 -8.44 -1.26
C ASP A 32 2.66 -7.38 -0.40
N PHE A 33 1.52 -7.71 0.21
CA PHE A 33 0.77 -6.76 1.01
C PHE A 33 1.55 -6.25 2.21
N GLU A 34 2.17 -7.16 2.95
CA GLU A 34 2.91 -6.75 4.15
C GLU A 34 4.07 -5.86 3.78
N ALA A 35 4.79 -6.23 2.75
CA ALA A 35 5.91 -5.42 2.30
C ALA A 35 5.42 -4.08 1.75
N ALA A 36 4.27 -4.08 1.09
CA ALA A 36 3.71 -2.84 0.57
C ALA A 36 3.33 -1.88 1.69
N VAL A 37 2.75 -2.41 2.76
CA VAL A 37 2.42 -1.59 3.92
C VAL A 37 3.69 -0.98 4.50
N ASP A 38 4.71 -1.80 4.64
CA ASP A 38 5.99 -1.33 5.16
C ASP A 38 6.61 -0.29 4.24
N PHE A 39 6.50 -0.51 2.93
CA PHE A 39 6.99 0.42 1.94
C PHE A 39 6.32 1.79 2.11
N LEU A 40 5.00 1.80 2.26
CA LEU A 40 4.27 3.03 2.42
C LEU A 40 4.62 3.73 3.72
N ARG A 41 4.79 2.96 4.77
CA ARG A 41 5.16 3.52 6.07
C ARG A 41 6.53 4.18 5.99
N LYS A 42 7.49 3.50 5.41
CA LYS A 42 8.84 4.03 5.30
C LYS A 42 8.91 5.23 4.39
N LYS A 43 8.12 5.19 3.33
CA LYS A 43 8.10 6.29 2.39
C LYS A 43 7.43 7.52 2.96
N GLY A 44 6.61 7.32 3.97
CA GLY A 44 5.89 8.44 4.56
C GLY A 44 4.79 8.93 3.65
N ALA A 45 4.01 8.01 3.11
CA ALA A 45 2.92 8.36 2.23
C ALA A 45 2.00 9.37 2.91
N LYS A 46 1.62 10.38 2.14
CA LYS A 46 0.89 11.50 2.69
C LYS A 46 -0.41 11.08 3.36
N ASP A 47 -1.11 10.16 2.74
CA ASP A 47 -2.42 9.72 3.24
C ASP A 47 -2.35 8.44 4.06
N PHE A 48 -1.15 7.99 4.35
CA PHE A 48 -0.99 6.76 5.09
C PHE A 48 -1.47 6.94 6.52
N VAL A 49 -2.35 6.04 6.94
CA VAL A 49 -2.86 6.04 8.31
C VAL A 49 -2.34 4.79 8.99
N GLU A 50 -1.65 4.98 10.09
CA GLU A 50 -1.09 3.86 10.83
C GLU A 50 -1.95 3.62 12.07
N PHE A 51 -2.49 2.41 12.19
CA PHE A 51 -3.26 2.05 13.36
C PHE A 51 -2.32 1.56 14.43
N VAL A 52 -2.33 2.26 15.54
CA VAL A 52 -1.49 1.93 16.67
C VAL A 52 -2.35 1.33 17.78
N ARG A 53 -1.84 0.26 18.35
CA ARG A 53 -2.56 -0.39 19.45
C ARG A 53 -1.80 -0.30 20.75
#